data_e2012aa95aac5d14cd559d447616d152
#
_entry.id   e2012aa95aac5d14cd559d447616d152
#
_cell.length_a   1.000
_cell.length_b   1.000
_cell.length_c   1.000
_cell.angle_alpha   90.00
_cell.angle_beta   90.00
_cell.angle_gamma   90.00
#
_symmetry.space_group_name_H-M   'P 1'
#
loop_
_entity.id
_entity.type
_entity.pdbx_description
1 polymer ?
#
loop_
_entity_poly.entity_id
_entity_poly.type
_entity_poly.pdbx_seq_one_letter_code
_entity_poly.pdbx_strand_id
1 'polypeptide(L)'
;MEHALRTSGVLTLMLLLLVGCKPAANPHVVTAQPSEQPTSPPAGPAQSAQPQGRVRVQGDDALAAVLSWSLPEVIIPHPAVARSAARRALAKGDLFETAQSAIPLLLALQKLQPGNVQDAKLLEQSRTALLSQAWSALAEDEDLASLRFAQRQATVLRSLWPEYPHVQEYLAAVDRVGQAFDLALAGEAQLRAGKLDSAGGALEKFRKALVLWPPLLRAQRGLGSVEDVLVAKAQMLAAAGDFDAAYGLLARAGQVRSSPLLAQVVGARIEAARNERLRRMRDAGLIALGTDSGLQFAREQLVDMLRIAKPGDAASVELRQRIDMASRYDVFQPRQVFTDEMPDASRGPSMVVVPFGEFLMGSANGEIDANADEQPQHRVSFERGFAMGRYEITVGQFRRFVEATGYVARATQRGHSMAYDVRSGNFVRGSGIDWRSGYDGQPAVDAMPVVHVTARDAEAYAAWLSQQTGAHYRLPSEAEFEYALRAGGRGRYPWGNALPPAGVENLAGGKDVSPRGRHWNNAFAGYADGWWGPAPVGSFTANRFGLYDMGGNVSEWVVDCWHKGYRRAPARGEAWVNPGCRNRMYRGGAWSSAPVQARSAWRVSGGVDITNARIGFRLVRQL
;
A
#
# COMPACT_ATOMS: atom_id res chain seq x y z
N MET A 1 36.15 -40.00 38.66
CA MET A 1 37.43 -40.22 38.01
C MET A 1 37.32 -39.50 36.69
N GLU A 2 37.65 -38.21 36.67
CA GLU A 2 38.92 -37.61 36.31
C GLU A 2 39.24 -37.87 34.81
N HIS A 3 39.50 -36.97 33.94
CA HIS A 3 40.03 -35.59 33.89
C HIS A 3 39.60 -34.98 32.56
N ALA A 4 39.15 -33.82 32.43
CA ALA A 4 39.76 -32.51 32.57
C ALA A 4 40.67 -32.11 31.40
N LEU A 5 40.36 -30.97 30.85
CA LEU A 5 41.18 -29.85 30.47
C LEU A 5 41.67 -29.69 29.00
N ARG A 6 41.33 -28.60 28.46
CA ARG A 6 42.09 -27.40 27.97
C ARG A 6 42.25 -27.37 26.43
N THR A 7 42.27 -26.29 25.72
CA THR A 7 42.28 -24.83 25.85
C THR A 7 42.35 -24.22 24.46
N SER A 8 41.92 -22.98 24.36
CA SER A 8 42.45 -21.89 23.48
C SER A 8 42.34 -22.10 21.96
N GLY A 9 41.65 -21.31 21.21
CA GLY A 9 41.81 -19.87 21.02
C GLY A 9 42.70 -19.64 19.81
N VAL A 10 42.20 -19.04 18.75
CA VAL A 10 42.92 -18.07 17.94
C VAL A 10 41.92 -17.35 17.03
N LEU A 11 41.87 -16.06 17.23
CA LEU A 11 41.35 -15.00 16.39
C LEU A 11 42.25 -14.92 15.15
N THR A 12 41.67 -14.97 13.94
CA THR A 12 42.40 -14.52 12.75
C THR A 12 41.46 -13.68 11.87
N LEU A 13 41.73 -12.40 11.93
CA LEU A 13 41.39 -11.32 11.04
C LEU A 13 42.01 -11.61 9.66
N MET A 14 41.27 -11.61 8.58
CA MET A 14 41.83 -11.47 7.25
C MET A 14 40.99 -10.52 6.40
N LEU A 15 41.60 -9.39 6.19
CA LEU A 15 41.39 -8.31 5.24
C LEU A 15 41.74 -8.79 3.83
N LEU A 16 41.26 -8.05 2.81
CA LEU A 16 41.68 -8.04 1.39
C LEU A 16 40.68 -8.75 0.46
N LEU A 17 40.26 -8.19 -0.67
CA LEU A 17 40.80 -7.15 -1.58
C LEU A 17 39.66 -6.65 -2.49
N LEU A 18 39.66 -5.35 -2.70
CA LEU A 18 38.97 -4.63 -3.78
C LEU A 18 39.71 -4.85 -5.12
N VAL A 19 39.00 -5.15 -6.17
CA VAL A 19 39.38 -4.87 -7.55
C VAL A 19 38.17 -4.20 -8.18
N GLY A 20 38.22 -3.14 -8.62
CA GLY A 20 38.56 -1.97 -9.30
C GLY A 20 38.36 -2.09 -10.80
N CYS A 21 37.32 -1.35 -11.34
CA CYS A 21 37.33 -0.93 -12.74
C CYS A 21 36.81 0.51 -12.80
N LYS A 22 37.66 1.41 -13.26
CA LYS A 22 37.40 2.77 -13.69
C LYS A 22 36.92 2.80 -15.16
N PRO A 23 36.24 3.85 -15.58
CA PRO A 23 36.53 4.47 -16.87
C PRO A 23 36.95 5.94 -16.76
N ALA A 24 37.78 6.31 -17.72
CA ALA A 24 38.36 7.60 -18.08
C ALA A 24 37.25 8.60 -18.56
N ALA A 25 37.45 9.90 -18.68
CA ALA A 25 38.56 10.79 -18.86
C ALA A 25 38.10 12.25 -18.63
N ASN A 26 39.00 13.07 -18.16
CA ASN A 26 39.04 14.54 -18.14
C ASN A 26 39.21 15.14 -19.56
N PRO A 27 39.19 16.50 -19.81
CA PRO A 27 39.90 17.49 -19.01
C PRO A 27 39.27 18.91 -18.92
N HIS A 28 39.58 19.75 -17.99
CA HIS A 28 40.38 21.00 -18.06
C HIS A 28 40.38 21.75 -16.71
N VAL A 29 41.59 21.76 -16.16
CA VAL A 29 42.02 22.61 -15.04
C VAL A 29 42.44 23.96 -15.62
N VAL A 30 42.02 25.08 -15.02
CA VAL A 30 42.71 26.37 -15.08
C VAL A 30 42.92 26.84 -13.65
N THR A 31 44.18 26.80 -13.29
CA THR A 31 44.77 27.41 -12.09
C THR A 31 44.84 28.92 -12.20
N ALA A 32 44.51 29.64 -11.15
CA ALA A 32 44.99 31.00 -10.91
C ALA A 32 45.37 31.15 -9.43
N GLN A 33 46.59 31.54 -9.21
CA GLN A 33 47.22 31.85 -7.95
C GLN A 33 46.85 33.27 -7.42
N PRO A 34 47.19 33.59 -6.16
CA PRO A 34 46.59 34.68 -5.38
C PRO A 34 47.30 36.00 -5.62
N SER A 35 46.57 37.10 -5.58
CA SER A 35 47.10 38.46 -5.59
C SER A 35 46.85 39.14 -4.26
N GLU A 36 47.90 39.66 -3.78
CA GLU A 36 48.25 40.46 -2.64
C GLU A 36 47.24 41.51 -2.17
N GLN A 37 47.21 41.69 -0.86
CA GLN A 37 46.60 42.86 -0.16
C GLN A 37 47.41 44.13 -0.42
N PRO A 38 46.80 45.28 -0.55
CA PRO A 38 47.46 46.54 -0.27
C PRO A 38 47.10 47.09 1.09
N THR A 39 48.13 47.48 1.77
CA THR A 39 48.28 48.16 3.06
C THR A 39 47.55 49.49 3.14
N SER A 40 46.97 49.78 4.33
CA SER A 40 46.38 51.05 4.72
C SER A 40 47.44 52.13 4.94
N PRO A 41 47.20 53.40 4.56
CA PRO A 41 47.95 54.55 5.08
C PRO A 41 47.28 55.21 6.30
N PRO A 42 48.00 56.04 7.06
CA PRO A 42 47.73 56.37 8.45
C PRO A 42 46.73 57.51 8.67
N ALA A 43 46.17 57.51 9.88
CA ALA A 43 45.15 58.45 10.37
C ALA A 43 45.65 59.89 10.44
N GLY A 44 44.88 60.83 9.93
CA GLY A 44 44.94 62.25 10.16
C GLY A 44 43.80 62.73 11.08
N PRO A 45 43.86 63.88 11.67
CA PRO A 45 43.17 64.22 12.92
C PRO A 45 41.69 64.55 12.79
N ALA A 46 40.97 64.22 13.86
CA ALA A 46 39.56 64.44 14.05
C ALA A 46 39.08 65.86 13.80
N GLN A 47 38.10 66.02 12.89
CA GLN A 47 37.25 67.16 12.80
C GLN A 47 35.86 66.83 13.33
N SER A 48 35.40 67.73 14.17
CA SER A 48 34.11 67.77 14.87
C SER A 48 32.92 67.48 13.97
N ALA A 49 32.12 66.48 14.34
CA ALA A 49 30.85 66.12 13.69
C ALA A 49 29.77 67.13 14.06
N GLN A 50 29.28 67.88 13.08
CA GLN A 50 27.98 68.49 13.12
C GLN A 50 26.89 67.46 12.73
N PRO A 51 25.71 67.50 13.35
CA PRO A 51 24.66 66.53 13.00
C PRO A 51 23.93 67.00 11.72
N GLN A 52 24.25 66.37 10.61
CA GLN A 52 23.48 66.51 9.38
C GLN A 52 22.84 65.17 9.02
N GLY A 53 21.75 64.89 9.68
CA GLY A 53 20.81 63.87 9.24
C GLY A 53 19.81 64.37 8.20
N ARG A 54 20.27 64.70 6.98
CA ARG A 54 19.36 64.78 5.83
C ARG A 54 19.18 63.43 5.24
N VAL A 55 18.05 62.78 5.57
CA VAL A 55 17.56 61.64 4.81
C VAL A 55 17.17 62.12 3.42
N ARG A 56 17.99 61.82 2.39
CA ARG A 56 17.58 61.98 0.99
C ARG A 56 16.57 60.88 0.69
N VAL A 57 15.29 61.25 0.64
CA VAL A 57 14.27 60.41 -0.01
C VAL A 57 14.43 60.62 -1.51
N GLN A 58 14.98 59.61 -2.19
CA GLN A 58 15.01 59.54 -3.65
C GLN A 58 13.64 59.04 -4.09
N GLY A 59 12.77 59.91 -4.54
CA GLY A 59 11.47 59.52 -5.08
C GLY A 59 10.50 60.69 -5.14
N ASP A 60 10.07 60.98 -6.32
CA ASP A 60 8.91 61.74 -6.73
C ASP A 60 8.81 63.18 -6.15
N ASP A 61 9.18 64.17 -6.96
CA ASP A 61 9.03 65.58 -6.64
C ASP A 61 7.60 65.96 -6.24
N ALA A 62 6.60 65.19 -6.68
CA ALA A 62 5.22 65.32 -6.27
C ALA A 62 4.99 65.00 -4.76
N LEU A 63 5.74 64.06 -4.21
CA LEU A 63 5.66 63.70 -2.80
C LEU A 63 6.28 64.80 -1.91
N ALA A 64 7.40 65.36 -2.34
CA ALA A 64 8.04 66.48 -1.63
C ALA A 64 7.14 67.72 -1.59
N ALA A 65 6.40 67.97 -2.67
CA ALA A 65 5.44 69.11 -2.72
C ALA A 65 4.21 68.86 -1.82
N VAL A 66 3.72 67.58 -1.73
CA VAL A 66 2.57 67.28 -0.84
C VAL A 66 2.97 67.29 0.64
N LEU A 67 4.21 66.95 0.95
CA LEU A 67 4.73 66.85 2.33
C LEU A 67 5.30 68.24 2.82
N SER A 68 5.50 69.23 1.94
CA SER A 68 5.94 70.58 2.33
C SER A 68 4.75 71.38 2.81
N TRP A 69 4.87 71.93 4.02
CA TRP A 69 3.92 72.87 4.54
C TRP A 69 4.69 74.07 5.11
N SER A 70 4.23 75.30 4.80
CA SER A 70 4.72 76.55 5.40
C SER A 70 3.55 77.28 6.02
N LEU A 71 3.82 77.90 7.15
CA LEU A 71 2.81 78.69 7.86
C LEU A 71 2.28 79.81 6.93
N PRO A 72 0.97 79.84 6.61
CA PRO A 72 0.40 80.87 5.80
C PRO A 72 0.58 82.24 6.44
N GLU A 73 0.91 83.23 5.61
CA GLU A 73 1.05 84.63 6.08
C GLU A 73 -0.33 85.20 6.38
N VAL A 74 -0.48 85.75 7.60
CA VAL A 74 -1.76 86.25 8.08
C VAL A 74 -1.59 87.71 8.48
N ILE A 75 -2.36 88.59 7.87
CA ILE A 75 -2.46 90.06 8.25
C ILE A 75 -3.72 90.20 9.09
N ILE A 76 -3.56 90.74 10.33
CA ILE A 76 -4.67 90.93 11.29
C ILE A 76 -4.93 92.41 11.51
N PRO A 77 -5.94 92.99 10.84
CA PRO A 77 -6.30 94.41 11.08
C PRO A 77 -7.10 94.56 12.38
N HIS A 78 -7.91 93.56 12.77
CA HIS A 78 -8.75 93.60 13.97
C HIS A 78 -8.66 92.30 14.80
N PRO A 79 -7.96 92.30 15.94
CA PRO A 79 -7.72 91.13 16.76
C PRO A 79 -8.99 90.43 17.24
N ALA A 80 -10.06 91.13 17.59
CA ALA A 80 -11.32 90.57 18.03
C ALA A 80 -12.04 89.82 16.93
N VAL A 81 -11.99 90.28 15.67
CA VAL A 81 -12.59 89.67 14.49
C VAL A 81 -11.79 88.40 14.13
N ALA A 82 -10.46 88.47 14.14
CA ALA A 82 -9.59 87.37 13.88
C ALA A 82 -9.77 86.23 14.91
N ARG A 83 -9.92 86.58 16.20
CA ARG A 83 -10.20 85.57 17.26
C ARG A 83 -11.54 84.89 17.06
N SER A 84 -12.58 85.63 16.65
CA SER A 84 -13.89 85.09 16.33
C SER A 84 -13.82 84.16 15.08
N ALA A 85 -13.02 84.56 14.06
CA ALA A 85 -12.79 83.69 12.88
C ALA A 85 -12.04 82.39 13.24
N ALA A 86 -11.00 82.49 14.07
CA ALA A 86 -10.27 81.31 14.54
C ALA A 86 -11.16 80.32 15.33
N ARG A 87 -12.07 80.84 16.19
CA ARG A 87 -13.06 79.99 16.89
C ARG A 87 -14.01 79.29 15.92
N ARG A 88 -14.47 79.98 14.86
CA ARG A 88 -15.33 79.34 13.85
C ARG A 88 -14.58 78.30 13.02
N ALA A 89 -13.33 78.61 12.64
CA ALA A 89 -12.47 77.64 11.91
C ALA A 89 -12.20 76.40 12.75
N LEU A 90 -11.85 76.57 14.05
CA LEU A 90 -11.68 75.45 14.97
C LEU A 90 -12.96 74.60 15.10
N ALA A 91 -14.12 75.27 15.26
CA ALA A 91 -15.40 74.55 15.35
C ALA A 91 -15.77 73.77 14.06
N LYS A 92 -15.26 74.22 12.90
CA LYS A 92 -15.44 73.49 11.61
C LYS A 92 -14.38 72.47 11.33
N GLY A 93 -13.35 72.37 12.17
CA GLY A 93 -12.20 71.47 11.91
C GLY A 93 -11.23 71.99 10.83
N ASP A 94 -11.35 73.23 10.42
CA ASP A 94 -10.44 73.92 9.51
C ASP A 94 -9.24 74.47 10.30
N LEU A 95 -8.17 73.64 10.38
CA LEU A 95 -7.12 73.85 11.38
C LEU A 95 -5.87 74.55 10.83
N PHE A 96 -5.39 74.20 9.60
CA PHE A 96 -4.05 74.64 9.18
C PHE A 96 -3.86 75.00 7.70
N GLU A 97 -4.82 74.73 6.83
CA GLU A 97 -4.62 74.72 5.37
C GLU A 97 -4.46 76.11 4.76
N THR A 98 -5.14 77.12 5.32
CA THR A 98 -5.21 78.43 4.75
C THR A 98 -4.89 79.51 5.79
N ALA A 99 -4.68 80.77 5.33
CA ALA A 99 -4.52 81.92 6.21
C ALA A 99 -5.75 82.24 7.12
N GLN A 100 -6.91 81.64 6.77
CA GLN A 100 -8.17 81.73 7.54
C GLN A 100 -8.40 80.54 8.48
N SER A 101 -7.57 79.55 8.45
CA SER A 101 -7.64 78.43 9.35
C SER A 101 -7.25 78.82 10.79
N ALA A 102 -7.68 77.95 11.76
CA ALA A 102 -7.58 78.34 13.18
C ALA A 102 -6.13 78.55 13.65
N ILE A 103 -5.20 77.72 13.33
CA ILE A 103 -3.80 77.73 13.80
C ILE A 103 -3.04 78.93 13.24
N PRO A 104 -3.05 79.22 11.91
CA PRO A 104 -2.40 80.43 11.37
C PRO A 104 -2.92 81.73 12.00
N LEU A 105 -4.26 81.84 12.13
CA LEU A 105 -4.87 83.00 12.77
C LEU A 105 -4.42 83.15 14.23
N LEU A 106 -4.41 82.11 15.02
CA LEU A 106 -4.04 82.13 16.44
C LEU A 106 -2.54 82.37 16.64
N LEU A 107 -1.66 81.85 15.81
CA LEU A 107 -0.24 82.16 15.85
C LEU A 107 0.06 83.60 15.51
N ALA A 108 -0.66 84.21 14.54
CA ALA A 108 -0.55 85.57 14.20
C ALA A 108 -1.09 86.51 15.34
N LEU A 109 -2.22 86.10 15.99
CA LEU A 109 -2.74 86.78 17.17
C LEU A 109 -1.76 86.76 18.35
N GLN A 110 -1.10 85.61 18.60
CA GLN A 110 -0.08 85.49 19.65
C GLN A 110 1.13 86.41 19.42
N LYS A 111 1.55 86.56 18.15
CA LYS A 111 2.61 87.56 17.80
C LYS A 111 2.22 88.96 18.07
N LEU A 112 0.95 89.36 17.86
CA LEU A 112 0.45 90.72 18.09
C LEU A 112 0.13 90.97 19.56
N GLN A 113 -0.35 90.00 20.31
CA GLN A 113 -0.74 90.08 21.71
C GLN A 113 -0.10 88.98 22.55
N PRO A 114 1.21 89.02 22.82
CA PRO A 114 1.88 88.05 23.63
C PRO A 114 1.29 88.05 25.06
N GLY A 115 0.93 86.86 25.55
CA GLY A 115 0.37 86.69 26.90
C GLY A 115 -1.16 86.73 26.97
N ASN A 116 -1.87 86.80 25.86
CA ASN A 116 -3.34 86.73 25.87
C ASN A 116 -3.76 85.24 26.17
N VAL A 117 -4.33 85.03 27.35
CA VAL A 117 -4.72 83.69 27.86
C VAL A 117 -5.78 83.05 26.98
N GLN A 118 -6.68 83.80 26.35
CA GLN A 118 -7.71 83.27 25.48
C GLN A 118 -7.11 82.68 24.17
N ASP A 119 -6.15 83.39 23.57
CA ASP A 119 -5.50 82.98 22.35
C ASP A 119 -4.61 81.76 22.59
N ALA A 120 -3.91 81.75 23.72
CA ALA A 120 -3.13 80.57 24.13
C ALA A 120 -4.02 79.28 24.33
N LYS A 121 -5.17 79.45 24.99
CA LYS A 121 -6.13 78.40 25.22
C LYS A 121 -6.72 77.87 23.89
N LEU A 122 -7.08 78.73 22.97
CA LEU A 122 -7.61 78.38 21.66
C LEU A 122 -6.56 77.68 20.80
N LEU A 123 -5.29 78.12 20.87
CA LEU A 123 -4.20 77.46 20.16
C LEU A 123 -3.94 76.01 20.70
N GLU A 124 -4.01 75.85 22.01
CA GLU A 124 -3.92 74.52 22.64
C GLU A 124 -5.08 73.62 22.22
N GLN A 125 -6.31 74.17 22.19
CA GLN A 125 -7.47 73.41 21.67
C GLN A 125 -7.30 73.02 20.20
N SER A 126 -6.77 73.95 19.37
CA SER A 126 -6.50 73.68 17.95
C SER A 126 -5.40 72.64 17.75
N ARG A 127 -4.35 72.61 18.59
CA ARG A 127 -3.32 71.61 18.61
C ARG A 127 -3.93 70.24 18.95
N THR A 128 -4.76 70.17 20.01
CA THR A 128 -5.43 68.92 20.41
C THR A 128 -6.38 68.42 19.33
N ALA A 129 -7.13 69.31 18.68
CA ALA A 129 -8.01 68.99 17.57
C ALA A 129 -7.23 68.45 16.36
N LEU A 130 -6.08 69.07 16.03
CA LEU A 130 -5.21 68.58 14.93
C LEU A 130 -4.61 67.22 15.23
N LEU A 131 -4.15 67.02 16.47
CA LEU A 131 -3.67 65.65 16.88
C LEU A 131 -4.78 64.64 16.81
N SER A 132 -5.99 64.96 17.23
CA SER A 132 -7.13 64.01 17.13
C SER A 132 -7.47 63.68 15.68
N GLN A 133 -7.53 64.68 14.79
CA GLN A 133 -7.73 64.41 13.35
C GLN A 133 -6.59 63.61 12.76
N ALA A 134 -5.37 63.88 13.18
CA ALA A 134 -4.17 63.19 12.72
C ALA A 134 -4.18 61.69 13.10
N TRP A 135 -4.55 61.38 14.34
CA TRP A 135 -4.71 60.01 14.78
C TRP A 135 -5.88 59.29 14.09
N SER A 136 -7.01 60.01 13.87
CA SER A 136 -8.13 59.43 13.10
C SER A 136 -7.72 59.10 11.66
N ALA A 137 -7.00 60.00 10.98
CA ALA A 137 -6.50 59.77 9.63
C ALA A 137 -5.52 58.59 9.55
N LEU A 138 -4.74 58.37 10.62
CA LEU A 138 -3.81 57.23 10.70
C LEU A 138 -4.55 55.94 10.97
N ALA A 139 -5.71 55.98 11.62
CA ALA A 139 -6.56 54.80 11.90
C ALA A 139 -7.43 54.40 10.71
N GLU A 140 -7.73 55.30 9.78
CA GLU A 140 -8.47 55.04 8.53
C GLU A 140 -7.57 54.42 7.43
N ASP A 141 -6.84 53.42 7.74
CA ASP A 141 -5.67 52.78 7.09
C ASP A 141 -5.98 51.99 5.80
N GLU A 142 -6.83 52.51 4.88
CA GLU A 142 -7.17 51.73 3.68
C GLU A 142 -6.42 52.12 2.40
N ASP A 143 -5.93 53.36 2.28
CA ASP A 143 -5.29 53.80 1.05
C ASP A 143 -4.07 54.73 1.24
N LEU A 144 -3.36 54.96 0.13
CA LEU A 144 -2.22 55.86 0.07
C LEU A 144 -2.62 57.30 0.35
N ALA A 145 -3.87 57.70 0.09
CA ALA A 145 -4.36 59.06 0.29
C ALA A 145 -4.50 59.38 1.78
N SER A 146 -5.05 58.46 2.58
CA SER A 146 -5.15 58.56 4.04
C SER A 146 -3.77 58.69 4.70
N LEU A 147 -2.80 57.83 4.26
CA LEU A 147 -1.42 57.94 4.75
C LEU A 147 -0.77 59.28 4.39
N ARG A 148 -0.96 59.78 3.15
CA ARG A 148 -0.45 61.09 2.73
C ARG A 148 -1.05 62.21 3.53
N PHE A 149 -2.34 62.17 3.84
CA PHE A 149 -3.01 63.17 4.68
C PHE A 149 -2.45 63.15 6.12
N ALA A 150 -2.26 61.98 6.71
CA ALA A 150 -1.60 61.80 8.01
C ALA A 150 -0.15 62.35 8.00
N GLN A 151 0.62 62.07 6.95
CA GLN A 151 1.99 62.60 6.76
C GLN A 151 2.01 64.16 6.64
N ARG A 152 1.01 64.74 5.96
CA ARG A 152 0.86 66.20 5.86
C ARG A 152 0.58 66.79 7.21
N GLN A 153 -0.32 66.25 8.01
CA GLN A 153 -0.58 66.71 9.38
C GLN A 153 0.67 66.55 10.27
N ALA A 154 1.44 65.44 10.09
CA ALA A 154 2.71 65.24 10.78
C ALA A 154 3.71 66.36 10.47
N THR A 155 3.76 66.88 9.21
CA THR A 155 4.61 68.02 8.81
C THR A 155 4.23 69.30 9.54
N VAL A 156 2.93 69.61 9.63
CA VAL A 156 2.43 70.76 10.38
C VAL A 156 2.78 70.65 11.86
N LEU A 157 2.49 69.50 12.49
CA LEU A 157 2.76 69.27 13.91
C LEU A 157 4.26 69.37 14.22
N ARG A 158 5.13 68.79 13.37
CA ARG A 158 6.59 68.84 13.50
C ARG A 158 7.11 70.25 13.37
N SER A 159 6.53 71.04 12.49
CA SER A 159 6.97 72.46 12.26
C SER A 159 6.60 73.39 13.41
N LEU A 160 5.47 73.12 14.08
CA LEU A 160 4.93 74.00 15.09
C LEU A 160 5.24 73.56 16.54
N TRP A 161 5.27 72.28 16.81
CA TRP A 161 5.39 71.73 18.18
C TRP A 161 6.30 70.53 18.25
N PRO A 162 7.56 70.54 17.76
CA PRO A 162 8.44 69.36 17.66
C PRO A 162 8.77 68.76 19.01
N GLU A 163 8.81 69.51 20.08
CA GLU A 163 9.17 69.04 21.42
C GLU A 163 7.98 68.55 22.26
N TYR A 164 6.75 68.68 21.70
CA TYR A 164 5.57 68.25 22.46
C TYR A 164 5.44 66.74 22.50
N PRO A 165 5.38 66.03 23.68
CA PRO A 165 5.44 64.57 23.77
C PRO A 165 4.41 63.85 22.90
N HIS A 166 3.15 64.28 22.89
CA HIS A 166 2.11 63.68 22.08
C HIS A 166 2.31 63.86 20.57
N VAL A 167 2.99 64.92 20.17
CA VAL A 167 3.39 65.16 18.76
C VAL A 167 4.51 64.14 18.39
N GLN A 168 5.52 63.99 19.26
CA GLN A 168 6.59 63.01 19.03
C GLN A 168 6.07 61.60 18.92
N GLU A 169 5.12 61.21 19.78
CA GLU A 169 4.45 59.92 19.72
C GLU A 169 3.73 59.70 18.38
N TYR A 170 2.97 60.72 17.93
CA TYR A 170 2.28 60.69 16.64
C TYR A 170 3.28 60.58 15.46
N LEU A 171 4.34 61.41 15.47
CA LEU A 171 5.37 61.39 14.42
C LEU A 171 6.03 60.00 14.32
N ALA A 172 6.37 59.42 15.46
CA ALA A 172 6.92 58.06 15.49
C ALA A 172 5.92 56.98 14.96
N ALA A 173 4.61 57.20 15.19
CA ALA A 173 3.58 56.31 14.64
C ALA A 173 3.47 56.43 13.12
N VAL A 174 3.43 57.67 12.58
CA VAL A 174 3.39 57.93 11.13
C VAL A 174 4.60 57.31 10.40
N ASP A 175 5.81 57.43 10.99
CA ASP A 175 7.02 56.85 10.42
C ASP A 175 6.93 55.31 10.39
N ARG A 176 6.41 54.67 11.47
CA ARG A 176 6.19 53.22 11.50
C ARG A 176 5.15 52.77 10.47
N VAL A 177 4.02 53.50 10.35
CA VAL A 177 2.98 53.17 9.34
C VAL A 177 3.52 53.35 7.92
N GLY A 178 4.29 54.39 7.65
CA GLY A 178 4.93 54.62 6.36
C GLY A 178 5.85 53.45 5.98
N GLN A 179 6.74 53.02 6.88
CA GLN A 179 7.62 51.87 6.68
C GLN A 179 6.83 50.56 6.49
N ALA A 180 5.75 50.36 7.26
CA ALA A 180 4.89 49.20 7.12
C ALA A 180 4.19 49.17 5.76
N PHE A 181 3.72 50.33 5.29
CA PHE A 181 3.07 50.49 3.99
C PHE A 181 4.03 50.16 2.82
N ASP A 182 5.27 50.70 2.88
CA ASP A 182 6.32 50.42 1.88
C ASP A 182 6.67 48.92 1.83
N LEU A 183 6.74 48.28 3.00
CA LEU A 183 6.94 46.85 3.08
C LEU A 183 5.77 46.06 2.47
N ALA A 184 4.53 46.53 2.69
CA ALA A 184 3.36 45.87 2.09
C ALA A 184 3.37 46.03 0.56
N LEU A 185 3.70 47.17 0.00
CA LEU A 185 3.87 47.37 -1.44
C LEU A 185 4.98 46.50 -2.01
N ALA A 186 6.12 46.43 -1.32
CA ALA A 186 7.20 45.51 -1.71
C ALA A 186 6.75 44.05 -1.66
N GLY A 187 5.94 43.68 -0.68
CA GLY A 187 5.33 42.33 -0.57
C GLY A 187 4.43 42.00 -1.77
N GLU A 188 3.58 42.96 -2.17
CA GLU A 188 2.73 42.81 -3.36
C GLU A 188 3.56 42.63 -4.65
N ALA A 189 4.65 43.37 -4.78
CA ALA A 189 5.55 43.24 -5.92
C ALA A 189 6.20 41.83 -5.95
N GLN A 190 6.63 41.32 -4.80
CA GLN A 190 7.17 39.96 -4.69
C GLN A 190 6.10 38.87 -4.98
N LEU A 191 4.87 39.10 -4.51
CA LEU A 191 3.73 38.21 -4.80
C LEU A 191 3.47 38.14 -6.31
N ARG A 192 3.42 39.26 -7.00
CA ARG A 192 3.27 39.31 -8.47
C ARG A 192 4.43 38.66 -9.20
N ALA A 193 5.63 38.72 -8.66
CA ALA A 193 6.81 38.04 -9.18
C ALA A 193 6.85 36.55 -8.85
N GLY A 194 5.85 35.98 -8.13
CA GLY A 194 5.78 34.58 -7.73
C GLY A 194 6.74 34.20 -6.60
N LYS A 195 7.43 35.14 -5.99
CA LYS A 195 8.35 34.92 -4.86
C LYS A 195 7.59 34.97 -3.54
N LEU A 196 7.02 33.84 -3.14
CA LEU A 196 6.08 33.80 -2.03
C LEU A 196 6.79 33.76 -0.67
N ASP A 197 7.60 32.76 -0.41
CA ASP A 197 8.18 32.43 0.90
C ASP A 197 9.71 32.25 0.90
N SER A 198 10.38 32.63 -0.17
CA SER A 198 11.84 32.77 -0.20
C SER A 198 12.31 33.93 0.68
N ALA A 199 13.59 33.96 1.04
CA ALA A 199 14.20 35.10 1.74
C ALA A 199 13.93 36.39 0.96
N GLY A 200 13.39 37.41 1.65
CA GLY A 200 12.95 38.64 1.03
C GLY A 200 11.64 38.54 0.20
N GLY A 201 10.94 37.41 0.23
CA GLY A 201 9.69 37.20 -0.48
C GLY A 201 8.48 37.90 0.14
N ALA A 202 7.32 37.69 -0.50
CA ALA A 202 6.07 38.36 -0.13
C ALA A 202 5.68 38.10 1.34
N LEU A 203 5.73 36.86 1.81
CA LEU A 203 5.36 36.47 3.17
C LEU A 203 6.19 37.20 4.23
N GLU A 204 7.51 37.26 4.02
CA GLU A 204 8.41 37.98 4.95
C GLU A 204 8.11 39.48 4.99
N LYS A 205 7.86 40.09 3.83
CA LYS A 205 7.55 41.52 3.72
C LYS A 205 6.24 41.86 4.44
N PHE A 206 5.17 41.10 4.20
CA PHE A 206 3.88 41.35 4.87
C PHE A 206 3.98 41.11 6.38
N ARG A 207 4.71 40.11 6.86
CA ARG A 207 4.92 39.88 8.29
C ARG A 207 5.68 41.03 8.95
N LYS A 208 6.76 41.52 8.30
CA LYS A 208 7.50 42.67 8.78
C LYS A 208 6.63 43.94 8.84
N ALA A 209 5.75 44.16 7.85
CA ALA A 209 4.79 45.25 7.85
C ALA A 209 3.85 45.15 9.06
N LEU A 210 3.32 43.95 9.36
CA LEU A 210 2.41 43.74 10.50
C LEU A 210 3.12 43.80 11.87
N VAL A 211 4.42 43.55 11.94
CA VAL A 211 5.21 43.79 13.16
C VAL A 211 5.32 45.27 13.44
N LEU A 212 5.50 46.12 12.41
CA LEU A 212 5.57 47.57 12.55
C LEU A 212 4.19 48.16 12.84
N TRP A 213 3.17 47.71 12.13
CA TRP A 213 1.79 48.18 12.27
C TRP A 213 0.78 47.05 12.12
N PRO A 214 0.36 46.41 13.24
CA PRO A 214 -0.54 45.25 13.21
C PRO A 214 -1.90 45.47 12.53
N PRO A 215 -2.54 46.69 12.60
CA PRO A 215 -3.82 46.95 11.94
C PRO A 215 -3.76 47.07 10.42
N LEU A 216 -2.58 47.06 9.77
CA LEU A 216 -2.44 47.30 8.32
C LEU A 216 -3.19 46.27 7.48
N LEU A 217 -4.42 46.62 7.06
CA LEU A 217 -5.31 45.73 6.28
C LEU A 217 -4.67 45.27 4.97
N ARG A 218 -3.89 46.14 4.32
CA ARG A 218 -3.17 45.82 3.10
C ARG A 218 -2.23 44.65 3.28
N ALA A 219 -1.47 44.58 4.37
CA ALA A 219 -0.57 43.48 4.68
C ALA A 219 -1.33 42.23 5.09
N GLN A 220 -2.45 42.38 5.82
CA GLN A 220 -3.32 41.27 6.18
C GLN A 220 -3.96 40.59 4.93
N ARG A 221 -4.46 41.39 3.98
CA ARG A 221 -4.96 40.91 2.67
C ARG A 221 -3.83 40.27 1.86
N GLY A 222 -2.63 40.87 1.90
CA GLY A 222 -1.45 40.30 1.25
C GLY A 222 -1.09 38.89 1.75
N LEU A 223 -1.17 38.64 3.07
CA LEU A 223 -1.01 37.30 3.62
C LEU A 223 -2.09 36.32 3.11
N GLY A 224 -3.35 36.79 3.04
CA GLY A 224 -4.43 35.98 2.43
C GLY A 224 -4.11 35.58 1.00
N SER A 225 -3.67 36.54 0.18
CA SER A 225 -3.30 36.24 -1.22
C SER A 225 -2.11 35.29 -1.35
N VAL A 226 -1.14 35.31 -0.43
CA VAL A 226 -0.06 34.31 -0.39
C VAL A 226 -0.62 32.91 -0.10
N GLU A 227 -1.52 32.79 0.88
CA GLU A 227 -2.21 31.53 1.20
C GLU A 227 -3.01 31.01 0.00
N ASP A 228 -3.80 31.86 -0.65
CA ASP A 228 -4.61 31.50 -1.81
C ASP A 228 -3.76 30.94 -2.96
N VAL A 229 -2.62 31.56 -3.24
CA VAL A 229 -1.70 31.08 -4.29
C VAL A 229 -1.08 29.73 -3.94
N LEU A 230 -0.70 29.50 -2.67
CA LEU A 230 -0.16 28.24 -2.21
C LEU A 230 -1.21 27.13 -2.30
N VAL A 231 -2.44 27.42 -1.88
CA VAL A 231 -3.59 26.50 -1.94
C VAL A 231 -3.95 26.15 -3.39
N ALA A 232 -4.01 27.15 -4.28
CA ALA A 232 -4.28 26.90 -5.70
C ALA A 232 -3.21 26.00 -6.35
N LYS A 233 -1.93 26.24 -6.06
CA LYS A 233 -0.84 25.38 -6.54
C LYS A 233 -0.95 23.96 -5.98
N ALA A 234 -1.33 23.80 -4.70
CA ALA A 234 -1.55 22.48 -4.10
C ALA A 234 -2.69 21.73 -4.81
N GLN A 235 -3.79 22.41 -5.15
CA GLN A 235 -4.88 21.80 -5.91
C GLN A 235 -4.45 21.35 -7.31
N MET A 236 -3.63 22.14 -8.01
CA MET A 236 -3.09 21.78 -9.32
C MET A 236 -2.19 20.54 -9.24
N LEU A 237 -1.30 20.46 -8.24
CA LEU A 237 -0.43 19.29 -8.04
C LEU A 237 -1.24 18.04 -7.70
N ALA A 238 -2.23 18.17 -6.83
CA ALA A 238 -3.14 17.07 -6.50
C ALA A 238 -3.93 16.56 -7.73
N ALA A 239 -4.40 17.46 -8.58
CA ALA A 239 -5.07 17.10 -9.85
C ALA A 239 -4.13 16.36 -10.81
N ALA A 240 -2.83 16.74 -10.83
CA ALA A 240 -1.79 16.04 -11.57
C ALA A 240 -1.38 14.70 -10.94
N GLY A 241 -1.81 14.42 -9.69
CA GLY A 241 -1.51 13.19 -8.97
C GLY A 241 -0.30 13.29 -8.04
N ASP A 242 0.34 14.44 -7.94
CA ASP A 242 1.45 14.69 -7.00
C ASP A 242 0.88 15.15 -5.64
N PHE A 243 0.38 14.19 -4.88
CA PHE A 243 -0.25 14.45 -3.59
C PHE A 243 0.77 14.87 -2.52
N ASP A 244 1.99 14.36 -2.56
CA ASP A 244 3.02 14.69 -1.56
C ASP A 244 3.45 16.15 -1.68
N ALA A 245 3.72 16.62 -2.90
CA ALA A 245 4.01 18.01 -3.14
C ALA A 245 2.81 18.93 -2.79
N ALA A 246 1.58 18.46 -3.08
CA ALA A 246 0.36 19.18 -2.71
C ALA A 246 0.23 19.36 -1.18
N TYR A 247 0.45 18.29 -0.40
CA TYR A 247 0.44 18.38 1.07
C TYR A 247 1.56 19.26 1.62
N GLY A 248 2.74 19.24 1.00
CA GLY A 248 3.84 20.15 1.34
C GLY A 248 3.45 21.62 1.18
N LEU A 249 2.75 21.98 0.09
CA LEU A 249 2.23 23.34 -0.13
C LEU A 249 1.12 23.70 0.85
N LEU A 250 0.21 22.79 1.17
CA LEU A 250 -0.85 23.03 2.16
C LEU A 250 -0.29 23.23 3.57
N ALA A 251 0.74 22.49 3.96
CA ALA A 251 1.41 22.70 5.24
C ALA A 251 2.04 24.09 5.32
N ARG A 252 2.64 24.58 4.22
CA ARG A 252 3.17 25.95 4.12
C ARG A 252 2.05 26.99 4.16
N ALA A 253 0.96 26.76 3.42
CA ALA A 253 -0.22 27.64 3.43
C ALA A 253 -0.81 27.78 4.84
N GLY A 254 -0.91 26.68 5.60
CA GLY A 254 -1.40 26.68 6.98
C GLY A 254 -0.52 27.45 7.98
N GLN A 255 0.72 27.77 7.61
CA GLN A 255 1.63 28.59 8.42
C GLN A 255 1.58 30.08 8.08
N VAL A 256 0.85 30.51 7.04
CA VAL A 256 0.81 31.89 6.58
C VAL A 256 0.07 32.77 7.59
N ARG A 257 -1.09 32.33 8.05
CA ARG A 257 -1.94 33.05 9.02
C ARG A 257 -2.18 32.21 10.28
N SER A 258 -2.63 32.83 11.35
CA SER A 258 -2.95 32.14 12.62
C SER A 258 -4.19 31.23 12.55
N SER A 259 -5.03 31.38 11.53
CA SER A 259 -6.20 30.53 11.30
C SER A 259 -6.06 29.80 9.95
N PRO A 260 -5.62 28.54 9.93
CA PRO A 260 -5.35 27.78 8.70
C PRO A 260 -6.60 27.12 8.09
N LEU A 261 -7.80 27.69 8.29
CA LEU A 261 -9.08 27.06 7.90
C LEU A 261 -9.14 26.70 6.42
N LEU A 262 -8.67 27.59 5.53
CA LEU A 262 -8.68 27.35 4.09
C LEU A 262 -7.79 26.16 3.72
N ALA A 263 -6.56 26.12 4.23
CA ALA A 263 -5.63 25.01 3.98
C ALA A 263 -6.19 23.68 4.52
N GLN A 264 -6.87 23.68 5.66
CA GLN A 264 -7.51 22.49 6.23
C GLN A 264 -8.68 21.99 5.38
N VAL A 265 -9.59 22.88 4.95
CA VAL A 265 -10.74 22.52 4.10
C VAL A 265 -10.28 21.96 2.76
N VAL A 266 -9.30 22.61 2.13
CA VAL A 266 -8.76 22.14 0.85
C VAL A 266 -7.98 20.85 1.04
N GLY A 267 -7.24 20.71 2.14
CA GLY A 267 -6.55 19.45 2.49
C GLY A 267 -7.50 18.28 2.59
N ALA A 268 -8.63 18.45 3.26
CA ALA A 268 -9.66 17.41 3.35
C ALA A 268 -10.24 17.04 1.97
N ARG A 269 -10.43 18.00 1.07
CA ARG A 269 -10.90 17.74 -0.30
C ARG A 269 -9.86 16.98 -1.13
N ILE A 270 -8.58 17.34 -1.02
CA ILE A 270 -7.48 16.64 -1.70
C ILE A 270 -7.36 15.21 -1.17
N GLU A 271 -7.48 15.00 0.15
CA GLU A 271 -7.49 13.66 0.75
C GLU A 271 -8.66 12.81 0.23
N ALA A 272 -9.86 13.37 0.16
CA ALA A 272 -11.03 12.69 -0.39
C ALA A 272 -10.83 12.31 -1.87
N ALA A 273 -10.29 13.21 -2.68
CA ALA A 273 -10.01 12.95 -4.10
C ALA A 273 -8.94 11.86 -4.28
N ARG A 274 -7.88 11.85 -3.45
CA ARG A 274 -6.88 10.79 -3.43
C ARG A 274 -7.50 9.44 -3.11
N ASN A 275 -8.28 9.38 -2.02
CA ASN A 275 -8.92 8.14 -1.58
C ASN A 275 -9.90 7.61 -2.64
N GLU A 276 -10.62 8.48 -3.31
CA GLU A 276 -11.51 8.10 -4.41
C GLU A 276 -10.73 7.57 -5.62
N ARG A 277 -9.58 8.16 -5.96
CA ARG A 277 -8.71 7.64 -7.02
C ARG A 277 -8.17 6.25 -6.66
N LEU A 278 -7.75 6.04 -5.41
CA LEU A 278 -7.29 4.72 -4.93
C LEU A 278 -8.40 3.67 -5.00
N ARG A 279 -9.65 4.01 -4.61
CA ARG A 279 -10.79 3.09 -4.74
C ARG A 279 -11.06 2.70 -6.19
N ARG A 280 -11.08 3.67 -7.11
CA ARG A 280 -11.29 3.37 -8.54
C ARG A 280 -10.21 2.46 -9.11
N MET A 281 -8.94 2.68 -8.77
CA MET A 281 -7.84 1.81 -9.20
C MET A 281 -7.96 0.41 -8.60
N ARG A 282 -8.31 0.29 -7.30
CA ARG A 282 -8.61 -0.99 -6.67
C ARG A 282 -9.74 -1.71 -7.40
N ASP A 283 -10.86 -1.05 -7.62
CA ASP A 283 -12.04 -1.66 -8.24
C ASP A 283 -11.73 -2.13 -9.66
N ALA A 284 -11.01 -1.31 -10.45
CA ALA A 284 -10.54 -1.71 -11.78
C ALA A 284 -9.62 -2.95 -11.71
N GLY A 285 -8.69 -2.98 -10.76
CA GLY A 285 -7.83 -4.14 -10.53
C GLY A 285 -8.61 -5.39 -10.11
N LEU A 286 -9.59 -5.24 -9.21
CA LEU A 286 -10.44 -6.36 -8.76
C LEU A 286 -11.30 -6.94 -9.89
N ILE A 287 -11.90 -6.08 -10.73
CA ILE A 287 -12.67 -6.50 -11.90
C ILE A 287 -11.78 -7.26 -12.88
N ALA A 288 -10.59 -6.75 -13.14
CA ALA A 288 -9.64 -7.38 -14.05
C ALA A 288 -9.21 -8.79 -13.60
N LEU A 289 -9.08 -9.03 -12.29
CA LEU A 289 -8.73 -10.37 -11.75
C LEU A 289 -9.74 -11.47 -12.13
N GLY A 290 -10.92 -11.13 -12.62
CA GLY A 290 -11.90 -12.08 -13.16
C GLY A 290 -11.68 -12.46 -14.64
N THR A 291 -10.62 -12.00 -15.29
CA THR A 291 -10.31 -12.26 -16.71
C THR A 291 -8.94 -12.93 -16.87
N ASP A 292 -8.75 -13.71 -17.94
CA ASP A 292 -7.55 -14.53 -18.19
C ASP A 292 -6.23 -13.75 -18.20
N SER A 293 -6.23 -12.46 -18.58
CA SER A 293 -5.04 -11.59 -18.59
C SER A 293 -5.02 -10.54 -17.49
N GLY A 294 -6.02 -10.55 -16.62
CA GLY A 294 -6.28 -9.47 -15.68
C GLY A 294 -5.29 -9.36 -14.52
N LEU A 295 -4.58 -10.43 -14.20
CA LEU A 295 -3.58 -10.43 -13.13
C LEU A 295 -2.46 -9.39 -13.38
N GLN A 296 -2.01 -9.27 -14.64
CA GLN A 296 -0.98 -8.29 -14.99
C GLN A 296 -1.51 -6.86 -14.84
N PHE A 297 -2.69 -6.59 -15.36
CA PHE A 297 -3.34 -5.28 -15.21
C PHE A 297 -3.57 -4.91 -13.74
N ALA A 298 -4.03 -5.85 -12.90
CA ALA A 298 -4.22 -5.61 -11.47
C ALA A 298 -2.89 -5.25 -10.77
N ARG A 299 -1.77 -5.89 -11.16
CA ARG A 299 -0.43 -5.55 -10.65
C ARG A 299 -0.01 -4.14 -11.07
N GLU A 300 -0.28 -3.73 -12.28
CA GLU A 300 -0.02 -2.36 -12.79
C GLU A 300 -0.84 -1.34 -12.00
N GLN A 301 -2.14 -1.60 -11.77
CA GLN A 301 -2.97 -0.75 -10.90
C GLN A 301 -2.39 -0.65 -9.49
N LEU A 302 -1.91 -1.74 -8.91
CA LEU A 302 -1.29 -1.72 -7.58
C LEU A 302 0.00 -0.87 -7.56
N VAL A 303 0.84 -0.96 -8.59
CA VAL A 303 2.05 -0.13 -8.72
C VAL A 303 1.68 1.36 -8.75
N ASP A 304 0.67 1.73 -9.54
CA ASP A 304 0.22 3.12 -9.63
C ASP A 304 -0.44 3.59 -8.32
N MET A 305 -1.20 2.72 -7.65
CA MET A 305 -1.73 3.01 -6.31
C MET A 305 -0.63 3.30 -5.30
N LEU A 306 0.44 2.50 -5.28
CA LEU A 306 1.54 2.63 -4.32
C LEU A 306 2.33 3.95 -4.48
N ARG A 307 2.24 4.62 -5.63
CA ARG A 307 2.83 5.95 -5.85
C ARG A 307 2.09 7.05 -5.09
N ILE A 308 0.82 6.86 -4.78
CA ILE A 308 -0.05 7.87 -4.17
C ILE A 308 -0.65 7.43 -2.84
N ALA A 309 -0.55 6.15 -2.48
CA ALA A 309 -1.08 5.60 -1.24
C ALA A 309 -0.19 5.92 -0.03
N LYS A 310 -0.81 6.20 1.10
CA LYS A 310 -0.09 6.23 2.39
C LYS A 310 0.23 4.82 2.86
N PRO A 311 1.25 4.63 3.70
CA PRO A 311 1.53 3.33 4.31
C PRO A 311 0.28 2.77 5.01
N GLY A 312 -0.09 1.52 4.69
CA GLY A 312 -1.26 0.86 5.27
C GLY A 312 -2.62 1.26 4.68
N ASP A 313 -2.65 1.94 3.54
CA ASP A 313 -3.90 2.28 2.85
C ASP A 313 -4.73 1.03 2.55
N ALA A 314 -6.00 1.02 2.99
CA ALA A 314 -6.86 -0.15 2.94
C ALA A 314 -7.14 -0.64 1.51
N ALA A 315 -7.29 0.27 0.53
CA ALA A 315 -7.57 -0.10 -0.85
C ALA A 315 -6.37 -0.80 -1.51
N SER A 316 -5.15 -0.31 -1.26
CA SER A 316 -3.92 -0.93 -1.78
C SER A 316 -3.60 -2.25 -1.08
N VAL A 317 -3.87 -2.37 0.22
CA VAL A 317 -3.73 -3.63 0.97
C VAL A 317 -4.71 -4.68 0.44
N GLU A 318 -5.98 -4.31 0.23
CA GLU A 318 -7.00 -5.21 -0.32
C GLU A 318 -6.60 -5.71 -1.72
N LEU A 319 -6.24 -4.81 -2.64
CA LEU A 319 -5.85 -5.21 -4.00
C LEU A 319 -4.61 -6.13 -3.98
N ARG A 320 -3.62 -5.82 -3.15
CA ARG A 320 -2.43 -6.69 -2.97
C ARG A 320 -2.82 -8.09 -2.51
N GLN A 321 -3.68 -8.20 -1.49
CA GLN A 321 -4.15 -9.49 -0.99
C GLN A 321 -4.90 -10.28 -2.07
N ARG A 322 -5.73 -9.61 -2.86
CA ARG A 322 -6.48 -10.26 -3.95
C ARG A 322 -5.56 -10.68 -5.10
N ILE A 323 -4.55 -9.89 -5.44
CA ILE A 323 -3.50 -10.27 -6.40
C ILE A 323 -2.72 -11.49 -5.89
N ASP A 324 -2.34 -11.52 -4.61
CA ASP A 324 -1.66 -12.67 -4.01
C ASP A 324 -2.53 -13.93 -4.06
N MET A 325 -3.82 -13.81 -3.78
CA MET A 325 -4.77 -14.92 -3.89
C MET A 325 -4.92 -15.39 -5.33
N ALA A 326 -5.15 -14.46 -6.27
CA ALA A 326 -5.29 -14.79 -7.69
C ALA A 326 -4.02 -15.41 -8.27
N SER A 327 -2.83 -14.95 -7.87
CA SER A 327 -1.57 -15.55 -8.32
C SER A 327 -1.37 -17.01 -7.85
N ARG A 328 -2.05 -17.42 -6.77
CA ARG A 328 -1.92 -18.76 -6.16
C ARG A 328 -3.06 -19.70 -6.50
N TYR A 329 -4.26 -19.17 -6.74
CA TYR A 329 -5.49 -19.95 -6.90
C TYR A 329 -6.31 -19.58 -8.13
N ASP A 330 -5.81 -18.66 -8.95
CA ASP A 330 -6.57 -18.07 -10.05
C ASP A 330 -7.92 -17.49 -9.55
N VAL A 331 -9.04 -17.85 -10.15
CA VAL A 331 -10.39 -17.38 -9.73
C VAL A 331 -10.94 -18.15 -8.52
N PHE A 332 -10.24 -19.20 -8.07
CA PHE A 332 -10.71 -20.08 -7.00
C PHE A 332 -10.27 -19.64 -5.60
N GLN A 333 -10.86 -20.28 -4.58
CA GLN A 333 -10.50 -20.10 -3.19
C GLN A 333 -10.04 -21.41 -2.55
N PRO A 334 -9.17 -21.39 -1.53
CA PRO A 334 -8.76 -22.61 -0.83
C PRO A 334 -9.96 -23.39 -0.32
N ARG A 335 -9.95 -24.70 -0.55
CA ARG A 335 -11.02 -25.65 -0.18
C ARG A 335 -12.37 -25.41 -0.89
N GLN A 336 -12.41 -24.54 -1.89
CA GLN A 336 -13.59 -24.41 -2.74
C GLN A 336 -13.86 -25.73 -3.46
N VAL A 337 -15.13 -26.16 -3.46
CA VAL A 337 -15.60 -27.32 -4.22
C VAL A 337 -16.26 -26.83 -5.49
N PHE A 338 -15.93 -27.40 -6.62
CA PHE A 338 -16.49 -27.05 -7.92
C PHE A 338 -16.51 -28.24 -8.88
N THR A 339 -17.19 -28.08 -10.00
CA THR A 339 -17.18 -29.03 -11.14
C THR A 339 -17.08 -28.21 -12.42
N ASP A 340 -16.24 -28.65 -13.35
CA ASP A 340 -16.23 -28.04 -14.68
C ASP A 340 -17.43 -28.53 -15.50
N GLU A 341 -17.95 -27.66 -16.37
CA GLU A 341 -19.02 -28.00 -17.30
C GLU A 341 -18.45 -28.69 -18.53
N MET A 342 -19.19 -29.64 -19.06
CA MET A 342 -18.85 -30.36 -20.27
C MET A 342 -19.75 -29.91 -21.43
N PRO A 343 -19.37 -30.12 -22.72
CA PRO A 343 -20.12 -29.63 -23.87
C PRO A 343 -21.58 -30.12 -23.94
N ASP A 344 -21.88 -31.30 -23.35
CA ASP A 344 -23.20 -31.88 -23.25
C ASP A 344 -24.03 -31.35 -22.07
N ALA A 345 -23.61 -30.25 -21.45
CA ALA A 345 -24.17 -29.67 -20.24
C ALA A 345 -24.10 -30.58 -18.98
N SER A 346 -23.44 -31.74 -19.07
CA SER A 346 -23.15 -32.53 -17.88
C SER A 346 -21.98 -31.94 -17.07
N ARG A 347 -21.77 -32.48 -15.89
CA ARG A 347 -20.68 -32.05 -15.01
C ARG A 347 -19.53 -33.05 -14.97
N GLY A 348 -18.33 -32.51 -14.96
CA GLY A 348 -17.11 -33.26 -14.67
C GLY A 348 -17.06 -33.74 -13.23
N PRO A 349 -15.97 -34.45 -12.83
CA PRO A 349 -15.76 -34.87 -11.46
C PRO A 349 -15.81 -33.69 -10.48
N SER A 350 -16.28 -33.94 -9.24
CA SER A 350 -16.20 -32.94 -8.18
C SER A 350 -14.76 -32.73 -7.76
N MET A 351 -14.29 -31.49 -7.82
CA MET A 351 -12.94 -31.07 -7.48
C MET A 351 -12.93 -30.24 -6.21
N VAL A 352 -11.85 -30.29 -5.44
CA VAL A 352 -11.62 -29.38 -4.31
C VAL A 352 -10.27 -28.71 -4.43
N VAL A 353 -10.20 -27.43 -4.14
CA VAL A 353 -8.97 -26.63 -4.19
C VAL A 353 -8.10 -26.94 -2.98
N VAL A 354 -7.00 -27.61 -3.20
CA VAL A 354 -5.96 -27.91 -2.20
C VAL A 354 -5.12 -26.66 -1.98
N PRO A 355 -4.95 -26.18 -0.71
CA PRO A 355 -4.18 -24.98 -0.43
C PRO A 355 -2.70 -25.11 -0.85
N PHE A 356 -2.08 -23.99 -1.26
CA PHE A 356 -0.62 -23.91 -1.35
C PHE A 356 0.00 -24.11 0.04
N GLY A 357 1.27 -24.50 0.10
CA GLY A 357 1.97 -24.71 1.36
C GLY A 357 3.14 -25.65 1.23
N GLU A 358 3.63 -26.15 2.34
CA GLU A 358 4.75 -27.08 2.40
C GLU A 358 4.49 -28.20 3.38
N PHE A 359 5.18 -29.32 3.19
CA PHE A 359 5.12 -30.46 4.10
C PHE A 359 6.42 -31.26 4.08
N LEU A 360 6.54 -32.20 4.99
CA LEU A 360 7.61 -33.18 5.01
C LEU A 360 7.11 -34.46 4.36
N MET A 361 7.63 -34.78 3.18
CA MET A 361 7.31 -35.98 2.41
C MET A 361 8.19 -37.17 2.85
N GLY A 362 7.57 -38.31 2.97
CA GLY A 362 8.24 -39.53 3.40
C GLY A 362 8.11 -39.80 4.89
N SER A 363 8.71 -40.90 5.35
CA SER A 363 8.69 -41.31 6.75
C SER A 363 9.77 -40.62 7.58
N ALA A 364 9.41 -40.27 8.82
CA ALA A 364 10.35 -39.72 9.79
C ALA A 364 11.40 -40.77 10.20
N ASN A 365 12.57 -40.28 10.64
CA ASN A 365 13.57 -41.19 11.22
C ASN A 365 12.99 -41.88 12.46
N GLY A 366 13.05 -43.20 12.47
CA GLY A 366 12.50 -44.03 13.56
C GLY A 366 10.99 -44.23 13.51
N GLU A 367 10.29 -43.85 12.44
CA GLU A 367 8.88 -44.22 12.26
C GLU A 367 8.75 -45.76 12.20
N ILE A 368 7.84 -46.30 13.00
CA ILE A 368 7.59 -47.73 13.08
C ILE A 368 7.12 -48.26 11.72
N ASP A 369 7.67 -49.36 11.26
CA ASP A 369 7.39 -50.03 9.97
C ASP A 369 7.71 -49.16 8.74
N ALA A 370 8.59 -48.16 8.88
CA ALA A 370 9.06 -47.35 7.75
C ALA A 370 9.93 -48.21 6.80
N ASN A 371 9.71 -48.02 5.50
CA ASN A 371 10.55 -48.65 4.48
C ASN A 371 11.70 -47.73 4.06
N ALA A 372 12.82 -48.30 3.62
CA ALA A 372 13.97 -47.55 3.18
C ALA A 372 13.69 -46.64 1.95
N ASP A 373 12.71 -47.00 1.14
CA ASP A 373 12.31 -46.26 -0.05
C ASP A 373 11.40 -45.04 0.25
N GLU A 374 10.93 -44.91 1.50
CA GLU A 374 10.22 -43.75 1.99
C GLU A 374 11.17 -42.64 2.52
N GLN A 375 12.47 -42.84 2.39
CA GLN A 375 13.52 -41.98 2.96
C GLN A 375 14.52 -41.50 1.89
N PRO A 376 15.26 -40.36 2.18
CA PRO A 376 15.11 -39.53 3.36
C PRO A 376 13.82 -38.73 3.36
N GLN A 377 13.26 -38.46 4.54
CA GLN A 377 12.19 -37.47 4.65
C GLN A 377 12.72 -36.10 4.19
N HIS A 378 11.98 -35.41 3.36
CA HIS A 378 12.41 -34.13 2.78
C HIS A 378 11.26 -33.12 2.68
N ARG A 379 11.61 -31.85 2.59
CA ARG A 379 10.63 -30.77 2.44
C ARG A 379 10.20 -30.66 0.98
N VAL A 380 8.89 -30.58 0.76
CA VAL A 380 8.28 -30.26 -0.53
C VAL A 380 7.37 -29.06 -0.35
N SER A 381 7.41 -28.11 -1.29
CA SER A 381 6.62 -26.89 -1.27
C SER A 381 5.79 -26.76 -2.54
N PHE A 382 4.59 -26.21 -2.39
CA PHE A 382 3.68 -25.84 -3.47
C PHE A 382 3.49 -24.33 -3.43
N GLU A 383 4.00 -23.63 -4.43
CA GLU A 383 3.89 -22.15 -4.53
C GLU A 383 2.47 -21.72 -4.94
N ARG A 384 1.74 -22.59 -5.63
CA ARG A 384 0.34 -22.42 -6.04
C ARG A 384 -0.50 -23.57 -5.49
N GLY A 385 -1.79 -23.31 -5.26
CA GLY A 385 -2.77 -24.35 -5.04
C GLY A 385 -3.03 -25.14 -6.32
N PHE A 386 -3.66 -26.28 -6.17
CA PHE A 386 -4.15 -27.12 -7.27
C PHE A 386 -5.52 -27.68 -6.89
N ALA A 387 -6.34 -28.04 -7.86
CA ALA A 387 -7.58 -28.74 -7.56
C ALA A 387 -7.36 -30.25 -7.68
N MET A 388 -7.89 -31.02 -6.71
CA MET A 388 -7.83 -32.48 -6.71
C MET A 388 -9.25 -33.06 -6.70
N GLY A 389 -9.46 -34.17 -7.36
CA GLY A 389 -10.70 -34.91 -7.32
C GLY A 389 -11.12 -35.19 -5.88
N ARG A 390 -12.31 -34.71 -5.50
CA ARG A 390 -12.86 -34.91 -4.15
C ARG A 390 -12.98 -36.37 -3.80
N TYR A 391 -13.22 -37.19 -4.81
CA TYR A 391 -13.36 -38.65 -4.79
C TYR A 391 -12.48 -39.27 -5.85
N GLU A 392 -12.32 -40.59 -5.78
CA GLU A 392 -11.80 -41.40 -6.88
C GLU A 392 -12.76 -41.29 -8.10
N ILE A 393 -12.24 -41.51 -9.31
CA ILE A 393 -13.08 -41.63 -10.50
C ILE A 393 -13.96 -42.88 -10.38
N THR A 394 -15.26 -42.68 -10.59
CA THR A 394 -16.23 -43.78 -10.45
C THR A 394 -16.39 -44.60 -11.72
N VAL A 395 -16.94 -45.78 -11.59
CA VAL A 395 -17.32 -46.65 -12.72
C VAL A 395 -18.24 -45.92 -13.68
N GLY A 396 -19.23 -45.16 -13.19
CA GLY A 396 -20.13 -44.41 -14.02
C GLY A 396 -19.44 -43.27 -14.80
N GLN A 397 -18.47 -42.61 -14.19
CA GLN A 397 -17.67 -41.58 -14.86
C GLN A 397 -16.76 -42.20 -15.94
N PHE A 398 -16.11 -43.30 -15.65
CA PHE A 398 -15.29 -44.00 -16.61
C PHE A 398 -16.10 -44.62 -17.76
N ARG A 399 -17.32 -45.10 -17.49
CA ARG A 399 -18.28 -45.56 -18.50
C ARG A 399 -18.58 -44.46 -19.51
N ARG A 400 -18.90 -43.26 -19.07
CA ARG A 400 -19.16 -42.11 -19.97
C ARG A 400 -17.98 -41.83 -20.90
N PHE A 401 -16.74 -41.91 -20.40
CA PHE A 401 -15.54 -41.77 -21.21
C PHE A 401 -15.46 -42.84 -22.30
N VAL A 402 -15.65 -44.11 -21.91
CA VAL A 402 -15.60 -45.23 -22.85
C VAL A 402 -16.69 -45.14 -23.92
N GLU A 403 -17.91 -44.78 -23.53
CA GLU A 403 -19.05 -44.59 -24.44
C GLU A 403 -18.84 -43.43 -25.41
N ALA A 404 -18.30 -42.32 -24.92
CA ALA A 404 -18.03 -41.11 -25.73
C ALA A 404 -16.88 -41.30 -26.74
N THR A 405 -15.92 -42.18 -26.45
CA THR A 405 -14.67 -42.29 -27.22
C THR A 405 -14.47 -43.63 -27.93
N GLY A 406 -15.21 -44.66 -27.54
CA GLY A 406 -14.93 -46.04 -27.98
C GLY A 406 -13.62 -46.60 -27.40
N TYR A 407 -13.08 -45.97 -26.35
CA TYR A 407 -11.81 -46.42 -25.76
C TYR A 407 -11.85 -47.83 -25.24
N VAL A 408 -10.84 -48.63 -25.56
CA VAL A 408 -10.74 -50.02 -25.08
C VAL A 408 -9.66 -50.11 -24.01
N ALA A 409 -10.07 -50.19 -22.75
CA ALA A 409 -9.16 -50.29 -21.61
C ALA A 409 -8.32 -51.57 -21.63
N ARG A 410 -7.13 -51.52 -20.99
CA ARG A 410 -6.13 -52.60 -21.07
C ARG A 410 -6.65 -53.96 -20.57
N ALA A 411 -7.42 -53.97 -19.48
CA ALA A 411 -8.03 -55.21 -18.97
C ALA A 411 -9.03 -55.81 -19.98
N THR A 412 -9.83 -54.95 -20.63
CA THR A 412 -10.77 -55.36 -21.71
C THR A 412 -10.02 -55.97 -22.89
N GLN A 413 -8.93 -55.34 -23.37
CA GLN A 413 -8.09 -55.87 -24.44
C GLN A 413 -7.50 -57.22 -24.13
N ARG A 414 -7.08 -57.43 -22.89
CA ARG A 414 -6.48 -58.71 -22.43
C ARG A 414 -7.49 -59.79 -22.09
N GLY A 415 -8.73 -59.40 -21.84
CA GLY A 415 -9.80 -60.28 -21.39
C GLY A 415 -9.61 -60.79 -19.96
N HIS A 416 -8.77 -60.16 -19.12
CA HIS A 416 -8.55 -60.61 -17.74
C HIS A 416 -7.96 -59.52 -16.86
N SER A 417 -8.19 -59.66 -15.54
CA SER A 417 -7.54 -58.86 -14.49
C SER A 417 -7.41 -59.67 -13.19
N MET A 418 -6.69 -59.10 -12.19
CA MET A 418 -6.58 -59.71 -10.85
C MET A 418 -7.77 -59.25 -10.00
N ALA A 419 -8.59 -60.19 -9.55
CA ALA A 419 -9.71 -60.00 -8.66
C ALA A 419 -9.59 -60.81 -7.38
N TYR A 420 -10.36 -60.43 -6.36
CA TYR A 420 -10.43 -61.22 -5.12
C TYR A 420 -11.40 -62.36 -5.29
N ASP A 421 -10.89 -63.60 -5.20
CA ASP A 421 -11.74 -64.78 -5.18
C ASP A 421 -12.29 -65.01 -3.77
N VAL A 422 -13.56 -64.79 -3.59
CA VAL A 422 -14.28 -64.96 -2.30
C VAL A 422 -14.20 -66.41 -1.78
N ARG A 423 -13.99 -67.37 -2.67
CA ARG A 423 -13.90 -68.79 -2.28
C ARG A 423 -12.54 -69.11 -1.66
N SER A 424 -11.47 -68.77 -2.32
CA SER A 424 -10.11 -69.07 -1.84
C SER A 424 -9.61 -68.00 -0.84
N GLY A 425 -10.14 -66.80 -0.86
CA GLY A 425 -9.66 -65.63 -0.06
C GLY A 425 -8.37 -65.05 -0.61
N ASN A 426 -8.05 -65.27 -1.89
CA ASN A 426 -6.83 -64.81 -2.54
C ASN A 426 -7.14 -63.91 -3.73
N PHE A 427 -6.15 -63.10 -4.12
CA PHE A 427 -6.20 -62.38 -5.39
C PHE A 427 -5.76 -63.31 -6.52
N VAL A 428 -6.65 -63.55 -7.45
CA VAL A 428 -6.43 -64.45 -8.56
C VAL A 428 -6.69 -63.78 -9.90
N ARG A 429 -6.05 -64.29 -10.95
CA ARG A 429 -6.33 -63.87 -12.32
C ARG A 429 -7.69 -64.39 -12.75
N GLY A 430 -8.65 -63.55 -13.03
CA GLY A 430 -10.00 -63.87 -13.53
C GLY A 430 -10.18 -63.51 -14.98
N SER A 431 -10.78 -64.36 -15.80
CA SER A 431 -11.16 -64.07 -17.18
C SER A 431 -12.44 -63.25 -17.24
N GLY A 432 -12.57 -62.38 -18.27
CA GLY A 432 -13.73 -61.51 -18.46
C GLY A 432 -13.82 -60.34 -17.49
N ILE A 433 -12.79 -60.12 -16.64
CA ILE A 433 -12.75 -59.05 -15.64
C ILE A 433 -12.07 -57.83 -16.23
N ASP A 434 -12.78 -56.71 -16.19
CA ASP A 434 -12.30 -55.40 -16.62
C ASP A 434 -12.89 -54.28 -15.75
N TRP A 435 -12.78 -53.00 -16.17
CA TRP A 435 -13.24 -51.80 -15.46
C TRP A 435 -14.75 -51.82 -15.09
N ARG A 436 -15.56 -52.67 -15.71
CA ARG A 436 -17.00 -52.87 -15.39
C ARG A 436 -17.21 -53.81 -14.20
N SER A 437 -16.15 -54.43 -13.75
CA SER A 437 -16.20 -55.40 -12.66
C SER A 437 -15.80 -54.78 -11.31
N GLY A 438 -16.43 -55.26 -10.24
CA GLY A 438 -16.05 -54.99 -8.87
C GLY A 438 -14.83 -55.75 -8.43
N TYR A 439 -14.50 -55.69 -7.15
CA TYR A 439 -13.33 -56.31 -6.56
C TYR A 439 -13.32 -57.84 -6.67
N ASP A 440 -14.48 -58.44 -6.72
CA ASP A 440 -14.70 -59.91 -6.80
C ASP A 440 -15.00 -60.41 -8.21
N GLY A 441 -14.93 -59.53 -9.20
CA GLY A 441 -15.23 -59.84 -10.60
C GLY A 441 -16.71 -59.81 -10.95
N GLN A 442 -17.61 -59.48 -10.01
CA GLN A 442 -19.02 -59.24 -10.31
C GLN A 442 -19.21 -57.84 -10.92
N PRO A 443 -20.32 -57.58 -11.63
CA PRO A 443 -20.60 -56.23 -12.15
C PRO A 443 -20.56 -55.16 -11.06
N ALA A 444 -19.81 -54.06 -11.28
CA ALA A 444 -19.74 -52.91 -10.37
C ALA A 444 -20.88 -51.91 -10.61
N VAL A 445 -21.36 -51.29 -9.56
CA VAL A 445 -22.33 -50.18 -9.66
C VAL A 445 -21.60 -48.86 -9.92
N ASP A 446 -22.31 -47.90 -10.53
CA ASP A 446 -21.73 -46.64 -11.03
C ASP A 446 -21.08 -45.79 -9.96
N ALA A 447 -21.51 -45.85 -8.70
CA ALA A 447 -20.97 -45.07 -7.57
C ALA A 447 -19.68 -45.67 -6.98
N MET A 448 -19.25 -46.87 -7.39
CA MET A 448 -18.02 -47.49 -6.94
C MET A 448 -16.80 -46.83 -7.60
N PRO A 449 -15.62 -46.78 -6.93
CA PRO A 449 -14.39 -46.40 -7.61
C PRO A 449 -14.08 -47.36 -8.75
N VAL A 450 -13.65 -46.81 -9.89
CA VAL A 450 -13.22 -47.65 -11.01
C VAL A 450 -11.91 -48.34 -10.66
N VAL A 451 -11.89 -49.68 -10.78
CA VAL A 451 -10.71 -50.54 -10.59
C VAL A 451 -10.43 -51.34 -11.86
N HIS A 452 -9.40 -52.17 -11.85
CA HIS A 452 -8.96 -52.94 -13.03
C HIS A 452 -8.49 -52.07 -14.20
N VAL A 453 -8.03 -50.85 -13.91
CA VAL A 453 -7.48 -49.87 -14.86
C VAL A 453 -5.98 -49.70 -14.68
N THR A 454 -5.26 -49.46 -15.77
CA THR A 454 -3.83 -49.11 -15.75
C THR A 454 -3.62 -47.62 -15.58
N ALA A 455 -2.38 -47.20 -15.29
CA ALA A 455 -2.01 -45.77 -15.31
C ALA A 455 -2.29 -45.11 -16.67
N ARG A 456 -2.11 -45.86 -17.78
CA ARG A 456 -2.41 -45.35 -19.14
C ARG A 456 -3.91 -45.17 -19.38
N ASP A 457 -4.76 -46.06 -18.85
CA ASP A 457 -6.22 -45.87 -18.93
C ASP A 457 -6.65 -44.62 -18.17
N ALA A 458 -6.04 -44.38 -17.01
CA ALA A 458 -6.29 -43.15 -16.22
C ALA A 458 -5.76 -41.87 -16.91
N GLU A 459 -4.59 -41.94 -17.54
CA GLU A 459 -4.04 -40.83 -18.35
C GLU A 459 -4.94 -40.53 -19.58
N ALA A 460 -5.46 -41.59 -20.23
CA ALA A 460 -6.39 -41.43 -21.36
C ALA A 460 -7.72 -40.76 -20.93
N TYR A 461 -8.26 -41.13 -19.78
CA TYR A 461 -9.42 -40.49 -19.18
C TYR A 461 -9.15 -39.01 -18.88
N ALA A 462 -8.00 -38.70 -18.28
CA ALA A 462 -7.60 -37.32 -17.96
C ALA A 462 -7.45 -36.44 -19.22
N ALA A 463 -6.85 -37.00 -20.28
CA ALA A 463 -6.70 -36.31 -21.56
C ALA A 463 -8.06 -36.02 -22.23
N TRP A 464 -8.97 -37.00 -22.22
CA TRP A 464 -10.33 -36.82 -22.70
C TRP A 464 -11.07 -35.74 -21.92
N LEU A 465 -11.03 -35.77 -20.58
CA LEU A 465 -11.70 -34.81 -19.74
C LEU A 465 -11.13 -33.38 -19.96
N SER A 466 -9.82 -33.29 -20.18
CA SER A 466 -9.18 -32.01 -20.51
C SER A 466 -9.70 -31.41 -21.84
N GLN A 467 -9.89 -32.27 -22.85
CA GLN A 467 -10.47 -31.87 -24.14
C GLN A 467 -11.94 -31.42 -24.01
N GLN A 468 -12.70 -32.13 -23.17
CA GLN A 468 -14.11 -31.81 -22.96
C GLN A 468 -14.33 -30.50 -22.22
N THR A 469 -13.48 -30.20 -21.24
CA THR A 469 -13.67 -29.04 -20.35
C THR A 469 -12.83 -27.82 -20.72
N GLY A 470 -11.81 -27.97 -21.57
CA GLY A 470 -10.82 -26.94 -21.85
C GLY A 470 -9.85 -26.71 -20.68
N ALA A 471 -10.00 -27.41 -19.56
CA ALA A 471 -9.12 -27.32 -18.39
C ALA A 471 -8.04 -28.43 -18.44
N HIS A 472 -6.93 -28.24 -17.73
CA HIS A 472 -5.82 -29.21 -17.75
C HIS A 472 -5.96 -30.22 -16.60
N TYR A 473 -6.42 -31.42 -16.93
CA TYR A 473 -6.53 -32.54 -16.01
C TYR A 473 -5.39 -33.54 -16.23
N ARG A 474 -4.89 -34.11 -15.14
CA ARG A 474 -3.85 -35.14 -15.11
C ARG A 474 -3.94 -35.99 -13.85
N LEU A 475 -3.19 -37.09 -13.81
CA LEU A 475 -2.95 -37.78 -12.54
C LEU A 475 -2.16 -36.88 -11.58
N PRO A 476 -2.33 -37.01 -10.25
CA PRO A 476 -1.50 -36.34 -9.27
C PRO A 476 -0.04 -36.76 -9.37
N SER A 477 0.89 -35.85 -8.98
CA SER A 477 2.23 -36.33 -8.61
C SER A 477 2.20 -37.08 -7.28
N GLU A 478 3.22 -37.86 -7.01
CA GLU A 478 3.37 -38.59 -5.73
C GLU A 478 3.38 -37.60 -4.55
N ALA A 479 4.03 -36.43 -4.73
CA ALA A 479 4.09 -35.36 -3.75
C ALA A 479 2.74 -34.67 -3.54
N GLU A 480 1.99 -34.39 -4.61
CA GLU A 480 0.63 -33.85 -4.51
C GLU A 480 -0.31 -34.79 -3.76
N PHE A 481 -0.20 -36.08 -4.05
CA PHE A 481 -1.01 -37.08 -3.36
C PHE A 481 -0.70 -37.17 -1.87
N GLU A 482 0.58 -37.27 -1.46
CA GLU A 482 0.95 -37.35 -0.05
C GLU A 482 0.64 -36.05 0.71
N TYR A 483 0.83 -34.90 0.08
CA TYR A 483 0.43 -33.63 0.64
C TYR A 483 -1.09 -33.54 0.91
N ALA A 484 -1.87 -33.96 -0.07
CA ALA A 484 -3.33 -33.98 0.00
C ALA A 484 -3.83 -35.02 1.02
N LEU A 485 -3.22 -36.19 1.08
CA LEU A 485 -3.49 -37.25 2.05
C LEU A 485 -3.23 -36.77 3.49
N ARG A 486 -2.07 -36.19 3.75
CA ARG A 486 -1.71 -35.65 5.07
C ARG A 486 -2.56 -34.49 5.49
N ALA A 487 -3.01 -33.66 4.58
CA ALA A 487 -3.85 -32.47 4.84
C ALA A 487 -3.38 -31.63 6.06
N GLY A 488 -2.06 -31.38 6.15
CA GLY A 488 -1.41 -30.68 7.26
C GLY A 488 -1.09 -31.57 8.47
N GLY A 489 -1.45 -32.85 8.45
CA GLY A 489 -1.09 -33.85 9.47
C GLY A 489 0.38 -34.27 9.38
N ARG A 490 0.97 -34.60 10.54
CA ARG A 490 2.35 -35.11 10.65
C ARG A 490 2.41 -36.52 11.21
N GLY A 491 1.26 -37.13 11.45
CA GLY A 491 1.16 -38.48 11.99
C GLY A 491 1.59 -39.56 11.01
N ARG A 492 1.79 -40.76 11.54
CA ARG A 492 2.03 -41.99 10.80
C ARG A 492 0.91 -42.29 9.80
N TYR A 493 -0.35 -42.10 10.24
CA TYR A 493 -1.56 -42.22 9.44
C TYR A 493 -2.18 -40.84 9.13
N PRO A 494 -3.07 -40.73 8.13
CA PRO A 494 -3.78 -39.47 7.85
C PRO A 494 -4.55 -38.90 9.06
N TRP A 495 -5.08 -39.79 9.91
CA TRP A 495 -5.82 -39.41 11.12
C TRP A 495 -4.94 -39.27 12.37
N GLY A 496 -3.61 -39.50 12.29
CA GLY A 496 -2.67 -39.38 13.40
C GLY A 496 -1.87 -40.66 13.68
N ASN A 497 -1.58 -40.98 14.96
CA ASN A 497 -0.76 -42.12 15.34
C ASN A 497 -1.57 -43.28 15.99
N ALA A 498 -2.83 -43.03 16.29
CA ALA A 498 -3.70 -43.98 16.95
C ALA A 498 -4.37 -44.96 15.98
N LEU A 499 -5.15 -45.89 16.51
CA LEU A 499 -6.05 -46.74 15.72
C LEU A 499 -7.04 -45.83 14.94
N PRO A 500 -7.51 -46.29 13.75
CA PRO A 500 -8.44 -45.51 12.95
C PRO A 500 -9.74 -45.24 13.72
N PRO A 501 -10.22 -43.99 13.78
CA PRO A 501 -11.55 -43.69 14.28
C PRO A 501 -12.64 -44.38 13.43
N ALA A 502 -13.80 -44.61 14.00
CA ALA A 502 -14.94 -45.16 13.28
C ALA A 502 -15.31 -44.29 12.06
N GLY A 503 -15.49 -44.91 10.90
CA GLY A 503 -15.90 -44.23 9.68
C GLY A 503 -14.84 -43.29 9.04
N VAL A 504 -13.56 -43.45 9.40
CA VAL A 504 -12.48 -42.59 8.85
C VAL A 504 -12.07 -43.01 7.46
N GLU A 505 -11.89 -44.34 7.20
CA GLU A 505 -11.40 -44.87 5.94
C GLU A 505 -11.88 -46.33 5.76
N ASN A 506 -11.94 -46.81 4.51
CA ASN A 506 -12.16 -48.19 4.20
C ASN A 506 -10.81 -48.97 4.19
N LEU A 507 -10.60 -49.84 5.18
CA LEU A 507 -9.34 -50.55 5.45
C LEU A 507 -9.60 -52.00 5.88
N ALA A 508 -8.55 -52.82 5.97
CA ALA A 508 -8.68 -54.12 6.60
C ALA A 508 -8.99 -54.00 8.10
N GLY A 509 -10.24 -54.05 8.47
CA GLY A 509 -10.70 -54.03 9.86
C GLY A 509 -10.71 -55.43 10.51
N GLY A 510 -10.22 -55.52 11.75
CA GLY A 510 -10.16 -56.80 12.47
C GLY A 510 -11.52 -57.39 12.86
N LYS A 511 -12.57 -56.58 12.79
CA LYS A 511 -13.96 -56.99 13.03
C LYS A 511 -14.74 -57.25 11.73
N ASP A 512 -14.19 -56.85 10.57
CA ASP A 512 -14.86 -57.08 9.30
C ASP A 512 -14.79 -58.57 8.91
N VAL A 513 -15.86 -59.01 8.29
CA VAL A 513 -16.04 -60.42 7.92
C VAL A 513 -16.43 -60.52 6.46
N SER A 514 -15.72 -61.37 5.70
CA SER A 514 -16.07 -61.65 4.32
C SER A 514 -17.44 -62.27 4.18
N PRO A 515 -18.07 -62.26 2.99
CA PRO A 515 -19.32 -62.97 2.73
C PRO A 515 -19.29 -64.47 3.04
N ARG A 516 -18.08 -65.03 3.25
CA ARG A 516 -17.86 -66.46 3.60
C ARG A 516 -17.24 -66.62 5.00
N GLY A 517 -17.36 -65.66 5.90
CA GLY A 517 -16.92 -65.76 7.29
C GLY A 517 -15.40 -65.65 7.52
N ARG A 518 -14.62 -65.12 6.56
CA ARG A 518 -13.17 -64.91 6.71
C ARG A 518 -12.89 -63.57 7.37
N HIS A 519 -11.84 -63.53 8.18
CA HIS A 519 -11.25 -62.30 8.73
C HIS A 519 -9.91 -61.99 8.08
N TRP A 520 -9.51 -60.73 8.12
CA TRP A 520 -8.19 -60.30 7.71
C TRP A 520 -7.13 -60.76 8.73
N ASN A 521 -6.06 -61.39 8.28
CA ASN A 521 -4.97 -61.86 9.14
C ASN A 521 -4.12 -60.70 9.68
N ASN A 522 -4.00 -59.63 8.92
CA ASN A 522 -3.22 -58.44 9.28
C ASN A 522 -4.10 -57.20 9.13
N ALA A 523 -4.79 -56.86 10.20
CA ALA A 523 -5.84 -55.83 10.24
C ALA A 523 -5.68 -54.87 11.39
N PHE A 524 -6.36 -53.73 11.32
CA PHE A 524 -6.52 -52.86 12.46
C PHE A 524 -7.38 -53.51 13.55
N ALA A 525 -6.74 -53.89 14.66
CA ALA A 525 -7.42 -54.56 15.76
C ALA A 525 -8.59 -53.69 16.30
N GLY A 526 -9.78 -54.32 16.42
CA GLY A 526 -10.97 -53.63 16.94
C GLY A 526 -11.67 -52.67 15.98
N TYR A 527 -11.12 -52.43 14.79
CA TYR A 527 -11.72 -51.61 13.75
C TYR A 527 -12.70 -52.40 12.90
N ALA A 528 -13.76 -51.75 12.45
CA ALA A 528 -14.65 -52.20 11.39
C ALA A 528 -15.16 -51.01 10.62
N ASP A 529 -15.15 -51.10 9.30
CA ASP A 529 -15.74 -50.09 8.41
C ASP A 529 -17.07 -50.55 7.76
N GLY A 530 -17.39 -51.83 7.92
CA GLY A 530 -18.63 -52.45 7.41
C GLY A 530 -18.54 -52.96 5.96
N TRP A 531 -17.37 -52.90 5.35
CA TRP A 531 -17.16 -53.34 3.95
C TRP A 531 -16.07 -54.41 3.84
N TRP A 532 -16.31 -55.38 3.01
CA TRP A 532 -15.30 -56.41 2.64
C TRP A 532 -14.71 -56.16 1.24
N GLY A 533 -14.93 -55.05 0.64
CA GLY A 533 -14.47 -54.61 -0.67
C GLY A 533 -14.49 -53.12 -0.74
N PRO A 534 -14.24 -52.48 -1.87
CA PRO A 534 -14.43 -51.05 -2.01
C PRO A 534 -15.85 -50.63 -1.64
N ALA A 535 -16.00 -49.48 -1.03
CA ALA A 535 -17.27 -48.82 -0.80
C ALA A 535 -17.56 -47.81 -1.92
N PRO A 536 -18.82 -47.39 -2.11
CA PRO A 536 -19.12 -46.22 -2.94
C PRO A 536 -18.27 -45.00 -2.53
N VAL A 537 -17.77 -44.25 -3.50
CA VAL A 537 -16.89 -43.12 -3.21
C VAL A 537 -17.54 -42.10 -2.24
N GLY A 538 -16.79 -41.54 -1.30
CA GLY A 538 -17.29 -40.60 -0.32
C GLY A 538 -18.12 -41.19 0.82
N SER A 539 -18.05 -42.50 1.03
CA SER A 539 -18.76 -43.18 2.14
C SER A 539 -18.13 -42.91 3.52
N PHE A 540 -16.94 -42.36 3.57
CA PHE A 540 -16.17 -42.10 4.80
C PHE A 540 -15.98 -40.62 5.09
N THR A 541 -15.18 -40.29 6.09
CA THR A 541 -14.99 -38.89 6.52
C THR A 541 -13.96 -38.19 5.66
N ALA A 542 -14.29 -36.99 5.16
CA ALA A 542 -13.34 -36.17 4.43
C ALA A 542 -12.20 -35.71 5.35
N ASN A 543 -11.00 -35.60 4.81
CA ASN A 543 -9.87 -35.02 5.49
C ASN A 543 -10.00 -33.45 5.61
N ARG A 544 -9.01 -32.79 6.23
CA ARG A 544 -9.05 -31.33 6.46
C ARG A 544 -9.08 -30.48 5.18
N PHE A 545 -8.70 -31.04 4.03
CA PHE A 545 -8.81 -30.36 2.74
C PHE A 545 -10.15 -30.62 2.04
N GLY A 546 -10.99 -31.50 2.56
CA GLY A 546 -12.28 -31.87 1.96
C GLY A 546 -12.21 -33.04 0.98
N LEU A 547 -11.12 -33.79 1.01
CA LEU A 547 -10.90 -35.01 0.16
C LEU A 547 -11.32 -36.23 0.93
N TYR A 548 -11.97 -37.16 0.24
CA TYR A 548 -12.45 -38.43 0.76
C TYR A 548 -11.56 -39.59 0.31
N ASP A 549 -11.56 -40.66 1.08
CA ASP A 549 -11.00 -41.97 0.72
C ASP A 549 -9.50 -41.91 0.34
N MET A 550 -8.75 -40.93 0.88
CA MET A 550 -7.34 -40.72 0.52
C MET A 550 -6.42 -41.82 1.06
N GLY A 551 -6.74 -42.37 2.23
CA GLY A 551 -5.92 -43.33 2.95
C GLY A 551 -6.44 -44.78 2.87
N GLY A 552 -7.61 -44.99 2.21
CA GLY A 552 -8.29 -46.28 2.13
C GLY A 552 -9.02 -46.49 0.80
N ASN A 553 -10.05 -47.33 0.80
CA ASN A 553 -10.92 -47.66 -0.32
C ASN A 553 -10.15 -48.28 -1.50
N VAL A 554 -9.53 -47.50 -2.38
CA VAL A 554 -8.62 -48.03 -3.41
C VAL A 554 -7.31 -47.23 -3.42
N SER A 555 -6.19 -47.91 -3.69
CA SER A 555 -4.93 -47.27 -4.01
C SER A 555 -5.04 -46.57 -5.37
N GLU A 556 -4.28 -45.50 -5.58
CA GLU A 556 -4.48 -44.64 -6.72
C GLU A 556 -3.21 -44.37 -7.52
N TRP A 557 -3.32 -44.46 -8.84
CA TRP A 557 -2.23 -44.15 -9.75
C TRP A 557 -1.78 -42.72 -9.64
N VAL A 558 -0.46 -42.52 -9.61
CA VAL A 558 0.18 -41.21 -9.73
C VAL A 558 1.11 -41.15 -10.96
N VAL A 559 1.52 -39.97 -11.37
CA VAL A 559 2.35 -39.78 -12.58
C VAL A 559 3.76 -40.33 -12.40
N ASP A 560 4.27 -40.37 -11.17
CA ASP A 560 5.67 -40.65 -10.87
C ASP A 560 6.10 -42.05 -11.26
N CYS A 561 7.35 -42.15 -11.72
CA CYS A 561 8.05 -43.38 -11.85
C CYS A 561 8.54 -43.89 -10.50
N TRP A 562 8.74 -45.22 -10.39
CA TRP A 562 9.38 -45.80 -9.20
C TRP A 562 10.83 -45.36 -9.06
N HIS A 563 11.18 -44.85 -7.88
CA HIS A 563 12.55 -44.53 -7.47
C HIS A 563 12.85 -45.14 -6.09
N LYS A 564 14.06 -45.69 -5.93
CA LYS A 564 14.52 -46.25 -4.65
C LYS A 564 14.83 -45.14 -3.65
N GLY A 565 13.81 -44.63 -2.97
CA GLY A 565 13.89 -43.56 -1.99
C GLY A 565 13.87 -42.15 -2.61
N TYR A 566 13.92 -41.13 -1.74
CA TYR A 566 13.75 -39.74 -2.10
C TYR A 566 15.06 -38.95 -2.27
N ARG A 567 16.18 -39.64 -2.36
CA ARG A 567 17.45 -38.98 -2.64
C ARG A 567 17.39 -38.28 -4.02
N ARG A 568 17.45 -36.98 -4.06
CA ARG A 568 17.28 -36.11 -5.26
C ARG A 568 15.84 -36.00 -5.78
N ALA A 569 14.84 -36.29 -4.96
CA ALA A 569 13.45 -36.07 -5.34
C ALA A 569 13.17 -34.56 -5.59
N PRO A 570 12.24 -34.21 -6.49
CA PRO A 570 11.81 -32.83 -6.69
C PRO A 570 11.29 -32.20 -5.40
N ALA A 571 11.63 -30.93 -5.15
CA ALA A 571 11.26 -30.23 -3.92
C ALA A 571 10.04 -29.29 -4.07
N ARG A 572 9.50 -29.13 -5.29
CA ARG A 572 8.37 -28.23 -5.60
C ARG A 572 7.10 -28.97 -6.02
N GLY A 573 7.03 -30.26 -5.74
CA GLY A 573 5.84 -31.07 -6.01
C GLY A 573 5.68 -31.56 -7.45
N GLU A 574 6.65 -31.30 -8.33
CA GLU A 574 6.65 -31.85 -9.68
C GLU A 574 6.75 -33.40 -9.66
N ALA A 575 6.10 -34.04 -10.63
CA ALA A 575 6.21 -35.47 -10.79
C ALA A 575 7.63 -35.92 -11.16
N TRP A 576 8.15 -36.93 -10.50
CA TRP A 576 9.46 -37.49 -10.76
C TRP A 576 9.39 -38.59 -11.85
N VAL A 577 9.53 -38.18 -13.10
CA VAL A 577 9.36 -39.02 -14.29
C VAL A 577 10.70 -39.23 -15.00
N ASN A 578 10.96 -40.47 -15.39
CA ASN A 578 12.08 -40.83 -16.27
C ASN A 578 11.55 -41.33 -17.62
N PRO A 579 12.18 -40.97 -18.74
CA PRO A 579 11.81 -41.50 -20.05
C PRO A 579 11.83 -43.05 -20.03
N GLY A 580 10.71 -43.67 -20.48
CA GLY A 580 10.61 -45.10 -20.59
C GLY A 580 10.49 -45.89 -19.29
N CYS A 581 10.06 -45.24 -18.19
CA CYS A 581 9.83 -45.98 -16.95
C CYS A 581 8.78 -47.08 -17.10
N ARG A 582 9.09 -48.27 -16.59
CA ARG A 582 8.23 -49.47 -16.67
C ARG A 582 7.39 -49.68 -15.43
N ASN A 583 7.77 -49.06 -14.29
CA ASN A 583 7.06 -49.13 -13.03
C ASN A 583 6.57 -47.76 -12.64
N ARG A 584 5.27 -47.65 -12.44
CA ARG A 584 4.58 -46.45 -11.98
C ARG A 584 4.25 -46.57 -10.50
N MET A 585 4.21 -45.45 -9.84
CA MET A 585 3.78 -45.37 -8.45
C MET A 585 2.26 -45.37 -8.34
N TYR A 586 1.75 -45.97 -7.27
CA TYR A 586 0.42 -45.72 -6.76
C TYR A 586 0.47 -45.53 -5.25
N ARG A 587 -0.44 -44.79 -4.71
CA ARG A 587 -0.41 -44.29 -3.34
C ARG A 587 -1.76 -44.51 -2.66
N GLY A 588 -1.79 -44.29 -1.35
CA GLY A 588 -2.95 -44.55 -0.52
C GLY A 588 -3.09 -46.02 -0.14
N GLY A 589 -3.89 -46.31 0.87
CA GLY A 589 -4.33 -47.64 1.20
C GLY A 589 -5.42 -48.13 0.26
N ALA A 590 -5.89 -49.36 0.47
CA ALA A 590 -7.06 -49.93 -0.17
C ALA A 590 -7.91 -50.65 0.88
N TRP A 591 -9.13 -51.04 0.54
CA TRP A 591 -10.06 -51.77 1.39
C TRP A 591 -9.46 -53.02 2.08
N SER A 592 -8.39 -53.60 1.54
CA SER A 592 -7.68 -54.77 2.08
C SER A 592 -6.31 -54.42 2.68
N SER A 593 -6.02 -53.12 2.93
CA SER A 593 -4.71 -52.70 3.40
C SER A 593 -4.50 -52.94 4.89
N ALA A 594 -3.40 -53.63 5.19
CA ALA A 594 -2.88 -53.79 6.53
C ALA A 594 -2.42 -52.47 7.15
N PRO A 595 -2.28 -52.35 8.49
CA PRO A 595 -1.83 -51.14 9.16
C PRO A 595 -0.55 -50.52 8.57
N VAL A 596 0.42 -51.31 8.19
CA VAL A 596 1.67 -50.82 7.56
C VAL A 596 1.42 -50.13 6.23
N GLN A 597 0.41 -50.58 5.48
CA GLN A 597 0.06 -50.07 4.14
C GLN A 597 -0.84 -48.82 4.19
N ALA A 598 -1.47 -48.53 5.32
CA ALA A 598 -2.28 -47.34 5.53
C ALA A 598 -1.47 -46.13 6.02
N ARG A 599 -0.14 -46.26 6.18
CA ARG A 599 0.73 -45.14 6.58
C ARG A 599 0.78 -44.09 5.49
N SER A 600 0.78 -42.82 5.90
CA SER A 600 0.82 -41.70 4.95
C SER A 600 2.03 -41.73 4.03
N ALA A 601 3.17 -42.22 4.52
CA ALA A 601 4.41 -42.34 3.77
C ALA A 601 4.51 -43.62 2.94
N TRP A 602 3.55 -44.56 3.07
CA TRP A 602 3.59 -45.86 2.35
C TRP A 602 3.64 -45.67 0.84
N ARG A 603 4.60 -46.35 0.20
CA ARG A 603 4.86 -46.30 -1.24
C ARG A 603 4.73 -47.67 -1.88
N VAL A 604 4.10 -47.72 -3.02
CA VAL A 604 4.00 -48.95 -3.81
C VAL A 604 4.16 -48.64 -5.29
N SER A 605 4.75 -49.56 -6.03
CA SER A 605 4.84 -49.48 -7.49
C SER A 605 4.30 -50.72 -8.18
N GLY A 606 3.85 -50.51 -9.39
CA GLY A 606 3.43 -51.60 -10.27
C GLY A 606 3.88 -51.39 -11.70
N GLY A 607 3.99 -52.47 -12.44
CA GLY A 607 4.22 -52.39 -13.88
C GLY A 607 3.14 -51.56 -14.56
N VAL A 608 3.50 -50.77 -15.59
CA VAL A 608 2.58 -49.87 -16.31
C VAL A 608 1.32 -50.54 -16.86
N ASP A 609 1.33 -51.85 -16.95
CA ASP A 609 0.24 -52.64 -17.48
C ASP A 609 -0.51 -53.48 -16.40
N ILE A 610 -0.22 -53.25 -15.10
CA ILE A 610 -0.90 -54.02 -14.05
C ILE A 610 -2.36 -53.54 -13.91
N THR A 611 -3.26 -54.51 -13.74
CA THR A 611 -4.68 -54.27 -13.46
C THR A 611 -5.11 -55.17 -12.30
N ASN A 612 -5.75 -54.61 -11.29
CA ASN A 612 -6.27 -55.38 -10.17
C ASN A 612 -7.43 -54.66 -9.45
N ALA A 613 -8.07 -55.40 -8.54
CA ALA A 613 -9.24 -55.00 -7.77
C ALA A 613 -8.97 -53.93 -6.66
N ARG A 614 -7.75 -53.47 -6.53
CA ARG A 614 -7.35 -52.55 -5.45
C ARG A 614 -6.80 -51.24 -5.94
N ILE A 615 -6.68 -51.04 -7.27
CA ILE A 615 -6.06 -49.84 -7.83
C ILE A 615 -7.05 -49.13 -8.75
N GLY A 616 -7.39 -47.93 -8.38
CA GLY A 616 -8.14 -46.92 -9.14
C GLY A 616 -7.31 -45.69 -9.40
N PHE A 617 -7.95 -44.51 -9.49
CA PHE A 617 -7.29 -43.24 -9.65
C PHE A 617 -8.21 -42.05 -9.35
N ARG A 618 -7.62 -40.95 -9.02
CA ARG A 618 -8.25 -39.60 -9.03
C ARG A 618 -7.43 -38.64 -9.86
N LEU A 619 -7.97 -37.48 -10.12
CA LEU A 619 -7.31 -36.49 -10.97
C LEU A 619 -6.90 -35.23 -10.19
N VAL A 620 -5.93 -34.53 -10.73
CA VAL A 620 -5.59 -33.15 -10.41
C VAL A 620 -5.95 -32.28 -11.61
N ARG A 621 -6.55 -31.12 -11.34
CA ARG A 621 -6.74 -30.03 -12.29
C ARG A 621 -5.81 -28.89 -11.92
N GLN A 622 -5.07 -28.40 -12.89
CA GLN A 622 -4.21 -27.23 -12.73
C GLN A 622 -5.08 -25.95 -12.60
N LEU A 623 -4.74 -25.07 -11.65
CA LEU A 623 -5.39 -23.78 -11.46
C LEU A 623 -4.66 -22.69 -12.20
#